data_6c23f5750c159393aff9766c6536f09e
#
_entry.id   6c23f5750c159393aff9766c6536f09e
#
_cell.length_a   1.000
_cell.length_b   1.000
_cell.length_c   1.000
_cell.angle_alpha   90.00
_cell.angle_beta   90.00
_cell.angle_gamma   90.00
#
_symmetry.space_group_name_H-M   'P 1'
#
loop_
_entity.id
_entity.type
_entity.pdbx_description
1 polymer ?
#
loop_
_entity_poly.entity_id
_entity_poly.type
_entity_poly.pdbx_seq_one_letter_code
_entity_poly.pdbx_strand_id
1 'polypeptide(L)'
;MEKVTRRAFIGGMGAILATGAVAMSGCAPKDDGKQAELSATGSDQSEAPVPDETLEFDIAVVGAGCSGLAACVQAAESGASVICIEAKSIAGGAAGGVEGLFAVNSQIQKDQNITVSMGEMIRTELEQNQYRNSGLVLRDLVKASGEDIDWLVSKGVRFGKVDNYVGFHPIFHWFETGTGAESYIVPMNETAVGEGVGFLFDTHADELICDEGGSVVGLFATKADGTVVQVNTRAVILATGGYAERLDLLAEFGYTEENCIPTTMGCDGSGHDMAIAVGGASNTSNMGMLGGTTVPDLPAFFEGGYFCSVMNSLANIPWVLWVNERGERFVNEDLSLANHMITANPIRMCKQAFILMDEAMMNDYVAGDAQGLKELEDGQAKGIIFKASNWKDLASSIGADAEILSETLESYNGCCEAGDDSDFGKASEFMRPLAMEGTVYAVEIKSSLGKTMGSLKTDRNFNVVDEQAEPIAGLYAVGVEGAMIWANVYTMNISGSCGAHNIYSGRTAVLHAVETRL
;
A
#
# COMPACT_ATOMS: atom_id res chain seq x y z
N MET A 1 22.82 -9.98 33.43
CA MET A 1 21.73 -8.99 33.24
C MET A 1 20.78 -9.11 34.41
N GLU A 2 20.84 -8.18 35.34
CA GLU A 2 19.96 -8.15 36.50
C GLU A 2 18.55 -7.73 36.11
N LYS A 3 17.58 -8.46 36.61
CA LYS A 3 16.15 -8.16 36.37
C LYS A 3 15.74 -6.90 37.14
N VAL A 4 15.48 -5.81 36.42
CA VAL A 4 14.88 -4.60 36.97
C VAL A 4 13.45 -4.92 37.41
N THR A 5 13.17 -4.84 38.69
CA THR A 5 11.84 -5.10 39.24
C THR A 5 10.92 -3.87 39.13
N ARG A 6 9.61 -4.11 38.98
CA ARG A 6 8.56 -3.08 38.81
C ARG A 6 8.61 -1.95 39.86
N ARG A 7 9.18 -2.20 41.06
CA ARG A 7 9.32 -1.21 42.14
C ARG A 7 10.43 -0.20 41.89
N ALA A 8 11.46 -0.52 41.12
CA ALA A 8 12.55 0.40 40.77
C ALA A 8 12.14 1.43 39.71
N PHE A 9 11.15 1.10 38.88
CA PHE A 9 10.66 1.99 37.82
C PHE A 9 9.73 3.10 38.36
N ILE A 10 8.96 2.82 39.41
CA ILE A 10 8.02 3.79 40.00
C ILE A 10 8.71 4.76 40.98
N GLY A 11 9.88 4.39 41.52
CA GLY A 11 10.65 5.23 42.46
C GLY A 11 11.49 6.34 41.79
N GLY A 12 11.68 6.29 40.47
CA GLY A 12 12.52 7.24 39.70
C GLY A 12 11.81 8.48 39.18
N MET A 13 10.48 8.55 39.21
CA MET A 13 9.69 9.68 38.69
C MET A 13 9.21 10.70 39.72
N GLY A 14 9.61 10.56 40.97
CA GLY A 14 9.11 11.36 42.11
C GLY A 14 9.94 12.56 42.54
N ALA A 15 11.03 12.93 41.88
CA ALA A 15 11.97 13.91 42.42
C ALA A 15 12.45 15.00 41.43
N ILE A 16 11.62 15.52 40.55
CA ILE A 16 11.88 16.78 39.82
C ILE A 16 10.57 17.56 39.66
N LEU A 17 10.10 18.13 40.77
CA LEU A 17 9.11 19.21 40.78
C LEU A 17 9.28 20.05 42.05
N ALA A 18 10.28 20.91 42.07
CA ALA A 18 10.29 22.14 42.89
C ALA A 18 11.58 22.93 42.56
N THR A 19 11.45 23.96 41.78
CA THR A 19 12.05 25.29 41.92
C THR A 19 12.25 25.91 40.52
N GLY A 20 11.68 27.10 40.33
CA GLY A 20 12.07 27.97 39.23
C GLY A 20 10.92 28.64 38.46
N ALA A 21 10.09 29.41 39.16
CA ALA A 21 9.31 30.44 38.50
C ALA A 21 10.25 31.57 38.07
N VAL A 22 10.59 31.63 36.78
CA VAL A 22 11.19 32.80 36.15
C VAL A 22 10.14 33.41 35.22
N ALA A 23 9.69 34.60 35.57
CA ALA A 23 8.83 35.41 34.75
C ALA A 23 9.57 35.82 33.47
N MET A 24 9.12 35.33 32.35
CA MET A 24 9.47 35.89 31.04
C MET A 24 8.34 36.81 30.59
N SER A 25 8.62 38.10 30.67
CA SER A 25 7.81 39.15 30.07
C SER A 25 7.81 38.99 28.55
N GLY A 26 6.61 38.90 28.00
CA GLY A 26 6.39 38.68 26.57
C GLY A 26 6.74 39.89 25.71
N CYS A 27 7.13 39.59 24.50
CA CYS A 27 6.85 40.43 23.35
C CYS A 27 5.81 39.71 22.51
N ALA A 28 4.56 40.13 22.58
CA ALA A 28 3.53 39.74 21.63
C ALA A 28 3.76 40.52 20.32
N PRO A 29 3.76 39.89 19.16
CA PRO A 29 3.65 40.59 17.90
C PRO A 29 2.22 41.16 17.78
N LYS A 30 2.12 42.41 17.32
CA LYS A 30 0.84 43.02 16.97
C LYS A 30 0.23 42.22 15.81
N ASP A 31 -0.95 41.76 16.05
CA ASP A 31 -1.87 41.17 15.09
C ASP A 31 -2.41 42.30 14.19
N ASP A 32 -1.90 42.41 12.97
CA ASP A 32 -2.53 43.17 11.90
C ASP A 32 -3.54 42.24 11.23
N GLY A 33 -4.75 42.28 11.75
CA GLY A 33 -5.89 41.50 11.26
C GLY A 33 -6.08 41.60 9.75
N LYS A 34 -5.82 40.54 9.06
CA LYS A 34 -6.49 40.08 7.85
C LYS A 34 -6.81 38.61 8.07
N GLN A 35 -7.91 38.35 8.71
CA GLN A 35 -8.67 37.13 8.49
C GLN A 35 -8.94 37.06 6.99
N ALA A 36 -8.27 36.17 6.28
CA ALA A 36 -8.78 35.68 5.03
C ALA A 36 -10.08 34.94 5.38
N GLU A 37 -11.21 35.56 5.14
CA GLU A 37 -12.47 34.86 4.99
C GLU A 37 -12.26 33.83 3.89
N LEU A 38 -12.11 32.56 4.29
CA LEU A 38 -12.46 31.45 3.44
C LEU A 38 -13.92 31.65 3.08
N SER A 39 -14.16 32.31 1.94
CA SER A 39 -15.47 32.29 1.32
C SER A 39 -15.80 30.82 1.11
N ALA A 40 -16.75 30.33 1.89
CA ALA A 40 -17.52 29.16 1.51
C ALA A 40 -18.09 29.51 0.11
N THR A 41 -17.41 29.02 -0.93
CA THR A 41 -18.00 28.94 -2.25
C THR A 41 -19.20 28.06 -2.06
N GLY A 42 -20.38 28.68 -2.25
CA GLY A 42 -21.65 28.02 -2.13
C GLY A 42 -21.59 26.69 -2.89
N SER A 43 -22.05 25.63 -2.24
CA SER A 43 -22.39 24.38 -2.89
C SER A 43 -23.30 24.73 -4.06
N ASP A 44 -22.77 24.67 -5.27
CA ASP A 44 -23.60 24.44 -6.44
C ASP A 44 -24.29 23.09 -6.13
N GLN A 45 -25.55 23.17 -5.73
CA GLN A 45 -26.40 21.99 -5.69
C GLN A 45 -26.61 21.62 -7.17
N SER A 46 -25.70 20.80 -7.72
CA SER A 46 -26.01 20.11 -8.95
C SER A 46 -27.27 19.30 -8.67
N GLU A 47 -28.31 19.51 -9.47
CA GLU A 47 -29.50 18.66 -9.40
C GLU A 47 -29.04 17.21 -9.48
N ALA A 48 -29.61 16.36 -8.60
CA ALA A 48 -29.29 14.93 -8.61
C ALA A 48 -29.43 14.36 -10.03
N PRO A 49 -28.53 13.48 -10.47
CA PRO A 49 -28.61 12.89 -11.79
C PRO A 49 -30.00 12.25 -12.03
N VAL A 50 -30.57 12.45 -13.21
CA VAL A 50 -31.80 11.76 -13.59
C VAL A 50 -31.42 10.37 -14.11
N PRO A 51 -31.79 9.28 -13.42
CA PRO A 51 -31.40 7.94 -13.84
C PRO A 51 -32.19 7.51 -15.09
N ASP A 52 -31.48 6.81 -15.99
CA ASP A 52 -32.10 6.09 -17.12
C ASP A 52 -32.65 4.73 -16.67
N GLU A 53 -32.00 4.12 -15.68
CA GLU A 53 -32.35 2.84 -15.10
C GLU A 53 -32.35 2.93 -13.56
N THR A 54 -33.29 2.23 -12.90
CA THR A 54 -33.30 2.08 -11.44
C THR A 54 -33.33 0.60 -11.08
N LEU A 55 -32.42 0.19 -10.21
CA LEU A 55 -32.26 -1.18 -9.73
C LEU A 55 -32.43 -1.25 -8.21
N GLU A 56 -32.94 -2.39 -7.73
CA GLU A 56 -33.19 -2.64 -6.31
C GLU A 56 -32.44 -3.90 -5.87
N PHE A 57 -31.56 -3.77 -4.88
CA PHE A 57 -30.80 -4.86 -4.29
C PHE A 57 -30.65 -4.65 -2.78
N ASP A 58 -30.39 -5.71 -2.02
CA ASP A 58 -30.11 -5.59 -0.59
C ASP A 58 -28.72 -4.98 -0.34
N ILE A 59 -27.72 -5.40 -1.11
CA ILE A 59 -26.33 -4.96 -0.99
C ILE A 59 -25.75 -4.58 -2.36
N ALA A 60 -25.15 -3.39 -2.45
CA ALA A 60 -24.34 -2.99 -3.58
C ALA A 60 -22.85 -3.03 -3.20
N VAL A 61 -22.03 -3.71 -4.01
CA VAL A 61 -20.58 -3.78 -3.86
C VAL A 61 -19.94 -3.00 -4.99
N VAL A 62 -19.08 -2.03 -4.68
CA VAL A 62 -18.38 -1.21 -5.66
C VAL A 62 -16.93 -1.69 -5.80
N GLY A 63 -16.64 -2.29 -6.95
CA GLY A 63 -15.36 -2.93 -7.29
C GLY A 63 -15.39 -4.44 -7.17
N ALA A 64 -15.05 -5.15 -8.26
CA ALA A 64 -14.95 -6.61 -8.34
C ALA A 64 -13.52 -7.12 -8.15
N GLY A 65 -12.74 -6.46 -7.29
CA GLY A 65 -11.40 -6.89 -6.88
C GLY A 65 -11.43 -7.97 -5.80
N CYS A 66 -10.30 -8.17 -5.11
CA CYS A 66 -10.15 -9.22 -4.09
C CYS A 66 -11.22 -9.13 -2.98
N SER A 67 -11.37 -7.95 -2.37
CA SER A 67 -12.33 -7.75 -1.28
C SER A 67 -13.77 -7.71 -1.76
N GLY A 68 -14.01 -7.13 -2.95
CA GLY A 68 -15.34 -7.06 -3.52
C GLY A 68 -15.92 -8.44 -3.88
N LEU A 69 -15.12 -9.31 -4.50
CA LEU A 69 -15.56 -10.69 -4.77
C LEU A 69 -15.83 -11.48 -3.48
N ALA A 70 -15.00 -11.30 -2.45
CA ALA A 70 -15.25 -11.92 -1.15
C ALA A 70 -16.56 -11.40 -0.53
N ALA A 71 -16.83 -10.10 -0.62
CA ALA A 71 -18.07 -9.48 -0.17
C ALA A 71 -19.28 -10.02 -0.97
N CYS A 72 -19.20 -10.08 -2.29
CA CYS A 72 -20.26 -10.58 -3.15
C CYS A 72 -20.67 -12.02 -2.81
N VAL A 73 -19.69 -12.92 -2.72
CA VAL A 73 -19.94 -14.33 -2.38
C VAL A 73 -20.51 -14.45 -0.97
N GLN A 74 -19.94 -13.75 0.02
CA GLN A 74 -20.45 -13.81 1.39
C GLN A 74 -21.90 -13.27 1.48
N ALA A 75 -22.25 -12.22 0.74
CA ALA A 75 -23.59 -11.65 0.74
C ALA A 75 -24.62 -12.61 0.12
N ALA A 76 -24.31 -13.22 -1.02
CA ALA A 76 -25.16 -14.21 -1.64
C ALA A 76 -25.36 -15.45 -0.75
N GLU A 77 -24.29 -15.97 -0.12
CA GLU A 77 -24.38 -17.05 0.88
C GLU A 77 -25.27 -16.70 2.08
N SER A 78 -25.31 -15.41 2.45
CA SER A 78 -26.16 -14.91 3.54
C SER A 78 -27.63 -14.70 3.10
N GLY A 79 -27.96 -14.97 1.83
CA GLY A 79 -29.30 -14.86 1.26
C GLY A 79 -29.69 -13.46 0.82
N ALA A 80 -28.76 -12.50 0.78
CA ALA A 80 -28.99 -11.15 0.28
C ALA A 80 -28.99 -11.11 -1.26
N SER A 81 -29.82 -10.26 -1.86
CA SER A 81 -29.70 -9.90 -3.27
C SER A 81 -28.54 -8.92 -3.45
N VAL A 82 -27.63 -9.19 -4.40
CA VAL A 82 -26.36 -8.47 -4.54
C VAL A 82 -26.15 -7.99 -5.96
N ILE A 83 -25.71 -6.74 -6.09
CA ILE A 83 -25.19 -6.15 -7.32
C ILE A 83 -23.74 -5.73 -7.12
N CYS A 84 -22.85 -6.09 -8.04
CA CYS A 84 -21.47 -5.64 -8.09
C CYS A 84 -21.27 -4.66 -9.25
N ILE A 85 -20.74 -3.48 -8.97
CA ILE A 85 -20.45 -2.43 -9.95
C ILE A 85 -18.93 -2.41 -10.14
N GLU A 86 -18.46 -2.63 -11.38
CA GLU A 86 -17.03 -2.70 -11.71
C GLU A 86 -16.73 -1.79 -12.90
N ALA A 87 -15.78 -0.88 -12.72
CA ALA A 87 -15.39 0.08 -13.72
C ALA A 87 -14.73 -0.54 -14.96
N LYS A 88 -14.13 -1.71 -14.82
CA LYS A 88 -13.50 -2.45 -15.91
C LYS A 88 -14.46 -3.47 -16.52
N SER A 89 -14.09 -4.00 -17.70
CA SER A 89 -14.86 -5.02 -18.41
C SER A 89 -14.78 -6.43 -17.80
N ILE A 90 -13.93 -6.63 -16.78
CA ILE A 90 -13.73 -7.92 -16.11
C ILE A 90 -13.48 -7.73 -14.62
N ALA A 91 -13.83 -8.73 -13.82
CA ALA A 91 -13.46 -8.81 -12.42
C ALA A 91 -11.95 -9.07 -12.24
N GLY A 92 -11.38 -8.62 -11.11
CA GLY A 92 -10.02 -8.96 -10.72
C GLY A 92 -9.25 -7.85 -10.04
N GLY A 93 -9.30 -6.63 -10.55
CA GLY A 93 -8.49 -5.53 -10.02
C GLY A 93 -7.01 -5.88 -9.93
N ALA A 94 -6.34 -5.49 -8.86
CA ALA A 94 -4.93 -5.81 -8.63
C ALA A 94 -4.68 -7.24 -8.09
N ALA A 95 -5.73 -8.01 -7.80
CA ALA A 95 -5.59 -9.33 -7.19
C ALA A 95 -5.01 -10.38 -8.15
N GLY A 96 -5.06 -10.13 -9.46
CA GLY A 96 -4.49 -11.03 -10.46
C GLY A 96 -3.00 -11.33 -10.28
N GLY A 97 -2.21 -10.37 -9.79
CA GLY A 97 -0.78 -10.52 -9.53
C GLY A 97 -0.42 -11.02 -8.12
N VAL A 98 -1.39 -11.28 -7.26
CA VAL A 98 -1.13 -11.78 -5.90
C VAL A 98 -0.74 -13.26 -5.95
N GLU A 99 0.27 -13.67 -5.21
CA GLU A 99 0.86 -15.02 -5.27
C GLU A 99 0.32 -15.96 -4.18
N GLY A 100 -0.28 -15.41 -3.15
CA GLY A 100 -0.82 -16.16 -2.02
C GLY A 100 -1.32 -15.27 -0.89
N LEU A 101 -1.75 -15.88 0.22
CA LEU A 101 -2.41 -15.22 1.34
C LEU A 101 -1.77 -15.60 2.68
N PHE A 102 -1.81 -14.65 3.62
CA PHE A 102 -1.50 -14.92 5.03
C PHE A 102 -2.58 -15.75 5.70
N ALA A 103 -2.19 -16.74 6.47
CA ALA A 103 -3.08 -17.30 7.50
C ALA A 103 -2.30 -18.01 8.62
N VAL A 104 -2.98 -18.17 9.76
CA VAL A 104 -2.58 -19.03 10.85
C VAL A 104 -3.72 -19.97 11.23
N ASN A 105 -3.38 -21.20 11.57
CA ASN A 105 -4.33 -22.26 11.98
C ASN A 105 -5.31 -22.73 10.89
N SER A 106 -4.99 -22.55 9.60
CA SER A 106 -5.75 -23.15 8.50
C SER A 106 -5.71 -24.68 8.57
N GLN A 107 -6.67 -25.35 7.90
CA GLN A 107 -6.63 -26.82 7.79
C GLN A 107 -5.38 -27.28 7.04
N ILE A 108 -4.92 -26.51 6.01
CA ILE A 108 -3.70 -26.83 5.26
C ILE A 108 -2.45 -26.83 6.19
N GLN A 109 -2.35 -25.84 7.10
CA GLN A 109 -1.26 -25.81 8.08
C GLN A 109 -1.33 -27.00 9.05
N LYS A 110 -2.53 -27.34 9.55
CA LYS A 110 -2.73 -28.50 10.45
C LYS A 110 -2.30 -29.80 9.78
N ASP A 111 -2.67 -30.01 8.52
CA ASP A 111 -2.31 -31.20 7.74
C ASP A 111 -0.78 -31.30 7.51
N GLN A 112 -0.09 -30.16 7.47
CA GLN A 112 1.38 -30.08 7.35
C GLN A 112 2.11 -30.01 8.70
N ASN A 113 1.38 -30.14 9.84
CA ASN A 113 1.93 -30.02 11.20
C ASN A 113 2.62 -28.65 11.47
N ILE A 114 2.15 -27.59 10.84
CA ILE A 114 2.62 -26.22 11.03
C ILE A 114 1.85 -25.58 12.18
N THR A 115 2.58 -25.05 13.16
CA THR A 115 2.03 -24.31 14.28
C THR A 115 2.70 -22.95 14.39
N VAL A 116 1.92 -21.87 14.40
CA VAL A 116 2.40 -20.50 14.51
C VAL A 116 1.65 -19.77 15.62
N SER A 117 2.36 -18.97 16.40
CA SER A 117 1.78 -18.19 17.50
C SER A 117 1.02 -16.97 16.95
N MET A 118 -0.30 -16.94 17.10
CA MET A 118 -1.12 -15.75 16.77
C MET A 118 -0.68 -14.51 17.53
N GLY A 119 -0.36 -14.66 18.82
CA GLY A 119 0.08 -13.54 19.66
C GLY A 119 1.42 -12.95 19.21
N GLU A 120 2.31 -13.78 18.66
CA GLU A 120 3.57 -13.34 18.08
C GLU A 120 3.32 -12.54 16.79
N MET A 121 2.46 -13.02 15.90
CA MET A 121 2.09 -12.30 14.68
C MET A 121 1.49 -10.93 14.98
N ILE A 122 0.54 -10.88 15.91
CA ILE A 122 -0.09 -9.61 16.34
C ILE A 122 0.95 -8.65 16.91
N ARG A 123 1.82 -9.13 17.79
CA ARG A 123 2.85 -8.29 18.41
C ARG A 123 3.83 -7.75 17.37
N THR A 124 4.33 -8.61 16.48
CA THR A 124 5.26 -8.22 15.42
C THR A 124 4.67 -7.10 14.56
N GLU A 125 3.42 -7.24 14.14
CA GLU A 125 2.78 -6.24 13.29
C GLU A 125 2.52 -4.93 14.03
N LEU A 126 2.11 -4.97 15.29
CA LEU A 126 1.94 -3.78 16.13
C LEU A 126 3.26 -3.03 16.32
N GLU A 127 4.36 -3.73 16.59
CA GLU A 127 5.69 -3.16 16.78
C GLU A 127 6.21 -2.52 15.47
N GLN A 128 6.06 -3.19 14.33
CA GLN A 128 6.50 -2.69 13.02
C GLN A 128 5.72 -1.43 12.61
N ASN A 129 4.45 -1.35 12.92
CA ASN A 129 3.62 -0.16 12.68
C ASN A 129 3.70 0.86 13.84
N GLN A 130 4.63 0.71 14.78
CA GLN A 130 4.82 1.62 15.91
C GLN A 130 3.53 1.84 16.73
N TYR A 131 2.67 0.82 16.81
CA TYR A 131 1.34 0.85 17.47
C TYR A 131 0.39 1.93 16.94
N ARG A 132 0.56 2.37 15.68
CA ARG A 132 -0.32 3.36 15.04
C ARG A 132 -1.49 2.73 14.28
N ASN A 133 -1.52 1.42 14.17
CA ASN A 133 -2.55 0.64 13.51
C ASN A 133 -3.63 0.15 14.49
N SER A 134 -4.77 -0.29 13.97
CA SER A 134 -5.86 -0.85 14.77
C SER A 134 -5.52 -2.25 15.29
N GLY A 135 -5.12 -2.34 16.55
CA GLY A 135 -4.84 -3.63 17.20
C GLY A 135 -6.07 -4.54 17.32
N LEU A 136 -7.29 -4.00 17.34
CA LEU A 136 -8.51 -4.79 17.37
C LEU A 136 -8.78 -5.46 16.02
N VAL A 137 -8.72 -4.71 14.92
CA VAL A 137 -8.90 -5.25 13.56
C VAL A 137 -7.80 -6.26 13.23
N LEU A 138 -6.54 -5.94 13.55
CA LEU A 138 -5.42 -6.85 13.36
C LEU A 138 -5.60 -8.19 14.12
N ARG A 139 -5.99 -8.10 15.41
CA ARG A 139 -6.24 -9.29 16.23
C ARG A 139 -7.33 -10.18 15.62
N ASP A 140 -8.41 -9.56 15.19
CA ASP A 140 -9.58 -10.26 14.67
C ASP A 140 -9.27 -10.89 13.30
N LEU A 141 -8.55 -10.18 12.42
CA LEU A 141 -8.00 -10.72 11.18
C LEU A 141 -7.12 -11.96 11.44
N VAL A 142 -6.13 -11.85 12.33
CA VAL A 142 -5.22 -12.98 12.61
C VAL A 142 -5.98 -14.19 13.13
N LYS A 143 -7.02 -13.98 13.95
CA LYS A 143 -7.86 -15.07 14.46
C LYS A 143 -8.74 -15.72 13.39
N ALA A 144 -9.27 -14.93 12.46
CA ALA A 144 -10.15 -15.42 11.40
C ALA A 144 -9.40 -16.02 10.21
N SER A 145 -8.11 -15.68 10.03
CA SER A 145 -7.37 -15.97 8.80
C SER A 145 -7.35 -17.43 8.39
N GLY A 146 -7.30 -18.37 9.35
CA GLY A 146 -7.36 -19.81 9.05
C GLY A 146 -8.71 -20.23 8.50
N GLU A 147 -9.81 -19.76 9.09
CA GLU A 147 -11.17 -20.03 8.63
C GLU A 147 -11.43 -19.37 7.27
N ASP A 148 -10.84 -18.20 7.00
CA ASP A 148 -10.94 -17.53 5.70
C ASP A 148 -10.28 -18.35 4.59
N ILE A 149 -9.11 -18.97 4.84
CA ILE A 149 -8.49 -19.92 3.89
C ILE A 149 -9.38 -21.12 3.67
N ASP A 150 -9.91 -21.72 4.74
CA ASP A 150 -10.78 -22.91 4.65
C ASP A 150 -12.08 -22.58 3.89
N TRP A 151 -12.65 -21.38 4.09
CA TRP A 151 -13.79 -20.87 3.33
C TRP A 151 -13.44 -20.70 1.85
N LEU A 152 -12.30 -20.10 1.50
CA LEU A 152 -11.84 -19.96 0.11
C LEU A 152 -11.66 -21.31 -0.59
N VAL A 153 -11.10 -22.30 0.10
CA VAL A 153 -11.00 -23.68 -0.43
C VAL A 153 -12.40 -24.24 -0.75
N SER A 154 -13.40 -23.97 0.09
CA SER A 154 -14.79 -24.39 -0.18
C SER A 154 -15.40 -23.73 -1.42
N LYS A 155 -14.85 -22.58 -1.86
CA LYS A 155 -15.24 -21.84 -3.08
C LYS A 155 -14.42 -22.20 -4.32
N GLY A 156 -13.58 -23.22 -4.23
CA GLY A 156 -12.75 -23.69 -5.35
C GLY A 156 -11.41 -22.98 -5.49
N VAL A 157 -11.05 -22.07 -4.59
CA VAL A 157 -9.71 -21.50 -4.52
C VAL A 157 -8.71 -22.58 -4.12
N ARG A 158 -7.61 -22.70 -4.85
CA ARG A 158 -6.60 -23.75 -4.63
C ARG A 158 -5.29 -23.18 -4.15
N PHE A 159 -4.81 -23.78 -3.07
CA PHE A 159 -3.51 -23.46 -2.47
C PHE A 159 -2.54 -24.63 -2.65
N GLY A 160 -1.29 -24.31 -2.89
CA GLY A 160 -0.18 -25.28 -2.98
C GLY A 160 0.52 -25.45 -1.64
N LYS A 161 1.78 -25.01 -1.57
CA LYS A 161 2.58 -25.08 -0.34
C LYS A 161 2.27 -23.96 0.64
N VAL A 162 2.62 -24.18 1.91
CA VAL A 162 2.71 -23.12 2.93
C VAL A 162 4.16 -23.02 3.37
N ASP A 163 4.72 -21.82 3.30
CA ASP A 163 6.08 -21.54 3.77
C ASP A 163 6.24 -20.09 4.28
N ASN A 164 7.48 -19.70 4.53
CA ASN A 164 7.87 -18.32 4.83
C ASN A 164 8.29 -17.63 3.53
N TYR A 165 7.40 -16.88 2.91
CA TYR A 165 7.72 -16.09 1.72
C TYR A 165 8.77 -15.00 2.02
N VAL A 166 8.43 -14.13 2.98
CA VAL A 166 9.35 -13.19 3.63
C VAL A 166 9.07 -13.27 5.13
N GLY A 167 10.07 -13.11 5.97
CA GLY A 167 9.92 -13.24 7.41
C GLY A 167 10.32 -14.62 7.92
N PHE A 168 9.88 -14.98 9.13
CA PHE A 168 10.43 -16.12 9.88
C PHE A 168 9.45 -17.27 10.11
N HIS A 169 8.21 -17.14 9.65
CA HIS A 169 7.16 -18.11 9.95
C HIS A 169 6.49 -18.66 8.70
N PRO A 170 6.11 -19.94 8.66
CA PRO A 170 5.40 -20.55 7.55
C PRO A 170 3.90 -20.17 7.61
N ILE A 171 3.60 -18.96 7.17
CA ILE A 171 2.28 -18.32 7.22
C ILE A 171 1.72 -17.96 5.85
N PHE A 172 2.54 -18.07 4.79
CA PHE A 172 2.17 -17.70 3.45
C PHE A 172 1.64 -18.93 2.70
N HIS A 173 0.36 -18.90 2.36
CA HIS A 173 -0.34 -19.92 1.59
C HIS A 173 -0.23 -19.56 0.11
N TRP A 174 0.68 -20.18 -0.60
CA TRP A 174 0.86 -19.98 -2.03
C TRP A 174 -0.35 -20.46 -2.80
N PHE A 175 -0.81 -19.69 -3.78
CA PHE A 175 -1.76 -20.19 -4.76
C PHE A 175 -1.12 -21.32 -5.59
N GLU A 176 -1.93 -22.35 -5.94
CA GLU A 176 -1.45 -23.52 -6.66
C GLU A 176 -0.83 -23.16 -8.02
N THR A 177 -1.42 -22.20 -8.76
CA THR A 177 -0.93 -21.74 -10.06
C THR A 177 0.13 -20.63 -9.96
N GLY A 178 0.46 -20.18 -8.74
CA GLY A 178 1.41 -19.10 -8.49
C GLY A 178 0.84 -17.69 -8.67
N THR A 179 -0.40 -17.54 -9.16
CA THR A 179 -1.05 -16.22 -9.34
C THR A 179 -2.49 -16.21 -8.87
N GLY A 180 -2.96 -15.06 -8.43
CA GLY A 180 -4.35 -14.84 -8.00
C GLY A 180 -5.35 -14.83 -9.18
N ALA A 181 -4.89 -14.58 -10.39
CA ALA A 181 -5.79 -14.54 -11.54
C ALA A 181 -6.55 -15.85 -11.72
N GLU A 182 -5.84 -16.98 -11.81
CA GLU A 182 -6.44 -18.30 -12.01
C GLU A 182 -6.87 -18.95 -10.69
N SER A 183 -6.11 -18.74 -9.61
CA SER A 183 -6.34 -19.46 -8.36
C SER A 183 -7.40 -18.84 -7.47
N TYR A 184 -7.64 -17.50 -7.61
CA TYR A 184 -8.59 -16.78 -6.77
C TYR A 184 -9.71 -16.11 -7.59
N ILE A 185 -9.37 -15.25 -8.58
CA ILE A 185 -10.36 -14.43 -9.28
C ILE A 185 -11.35 -15.30 -10.04
N VAL A 186 -10.87 -16.27 -10.82
CA VAL A 186 -11.73 -17.14 -11.61
C VAL A 186 -12.72 -17.92 -10.72
N PRO A 187 -12.28 -18.72 -9.72
CA PRO A 187 -13.23 -19.48 -8.91
C PRO A 187 -14.17 -18.60 -8.08
N MET A 188 -13.71 -17.45 -7.58
CA MET A 188 -14.57 -16.56 -6.79
C MET A 188 -15.63 -15.86 -7.67
N ASN A 189 -15.26 -15.44 -8.88
CA ASN A 189 -16.20 -14.86 -9.83
C ASN A 189 -17.23 -15.91 -10.31
N GLU A 190 -16.78 -17.12 -10.64
CA GLU A 190 -17.67 -18.22 -11.01
C GLU A 190 -18.64 -18.56 -9.86
N THR A 191 -18.18 -18.59 -8.62
CA THR A 191 -19.02 -18.79 -7.44
C THR A 191 -20.03 -17.66 -7.29
N ALA A 192 -19.61 -16.39 -7.38
CA ALA A 192 -20.51 -15.24 -7.28
C ALA A 192 -21.62 -15.28 -8.34
N VAL A 193 -21.27 -15.54 -9.60
CA VAL A 193 -22.23 -15.69 -10.70
C VAL A 193 -23.17 -16.88 -10.45
N GLY A 194 -22.61 -18.01 -10.02
CA GLY A 194 -23.38 -19.23 -9.73
C GLY A 194 -24.39 -19.05 -8.57
N GLU A 195 -24.10 -18.19 -7.63
CA GLU A 195 -24.98 -17.83 -6.50
C GLU A 195 -25.94 -16.67 -6.83
N GLY A 196 -25.92 -16.15 -8.05
CA GLY A 196 -26.89 -15.17 -8.55
C GLY A 196 -26.51 -13.71 -8.29
N VAL A 197 -25.24 -13.39 -8.01
CA VAL A 197 -24.76 -12.01 -7.94
C VAL A 197 -24.90 -11.35 -9.30
N GLY A 198 -25.56 -10.18 -9.36
CA GLY A 198 -25.60 -9.34 -10.54
C GLY A 198 -24.28 -8.59 -10.72
N PHE A 199 -23.84 -8.41 -11.97
CA PHE A 199 -22.64 -7.61 -12.29
C PHE A 199 -22.98 -6.52 -13.31
N LEU A 200 -22.51 -5.30 -13.04
CA LEU A 200 -22.44 -4.19 -13.97
C LEU A 200 -20.95 -3.91 -14.24
N PHE A 201 -20.45 -4.49 -15.33
CA PHE A 201 -19.10 -4.20 -15.83
C PHE A 201 -19.10 -2.93 -16.69
N ASP A 202 -17.91 -2.37 -16.97
CA ASP A 202 -17.75 -1.10 -17.69
C ASP A 202 -18.66 0.00 -17.13
N THR A 203 -18.79 0.03 -15.78
CA THR A 203 -19.71 0.91 -15.07
C THR A 203 -18.99 1.54 -13.88
N HIS A 204 -18.88 2.86 -13.87
CA HIS A 204 -18.23 3.62 -12.80
C HIS A 204 -19.28 4.06 -11.77
N ALA A 205 -19.00 3.84 -10.47
CA ALA A 205 -19.83 4.39 -9.39
C ALA A 205 -19.41 5.84 -9.12
N ASP A 206 -20.39 6.76 -9.13
CA ASP A 206 -20.11 8.20 -9.16
C ASP A 206 -20.47 8.91 -7.85
N GLU A 207 -21.62 8.56 -7.24
CA GLU A 207 -22.17 9.29 -6.10
C GLU A 207 -22.99 8.38 -5.18
N LEU A 208 -22.87 8.58 -3.86
CA LEU A 208 -23.71 7.89 -2.87
C LEU A 208 -25.00 8.63 -2.64
N ILE A 209 -26.08 7.90 -2.45
CA ILE A 209 -27.41 8.44 -2.15
C ILE A 209 -27.69 8.29 -0.66
N CYS A 210 -27.98 9.41 0.02
CA CYS A 210 -28.36 9.42 1.42
C CYS A 210 -29.84 9.73 1.61
N ASP A 211 -30.45 9.14 2.65
CA ASP A 211 -31.78 9.53 3.12
C ASP A 211 -31.74 10.82 3.96
N GLU A 212 -32.90 11.30 4.40
CA GLU A 212 -32.99 12.50 5.24
C GLU A 212 -32.29 12.34 6.60
N GLY A 213 -32.01 11.12 7.03
CA GLY A 213 -31.29 10.79 8.26
C GLY A 213 -29.78 10.70 8.09
N GLY A 214 -29.27 10.86 6.86
CA GLY A 214 -27.85 10.71 6.53
C GLY A 214 -27.39 9.27 6.36
N SER A 215 -28.30 8.28 6.34
CA SER A 215 -27.94 6.89 6.02
C SER A 215 -27.76 6.72 4.52
N VAL A 216 -26.72 5.98 4.12
CA VAL A 216 -26.53 5.60 2.72
C VAL A 216 -27.58 4.56 2.33
N VAL A 217 -28.37 4.88 1.28
CA VAL A 217 -29.49 4.07 0.79
C VAL A 217 -29.37 3.72 -0.69
N GLY A 218 -28.25 4.05 -1.32
CA GLY A 218 -27.99 3.73 -2.72
C GLY A 218 -26.77 4.45 -3.29
N LEU A 219 -26.67 4.38 -4.60
CA LEU A 219 -25.64 5.08 -5.36
C LEU A 219 -26.12 5.35 -6.81
N PHE A 220 -25.46 6.31 -7.45
CA PHE A 220 -25.50 6.50 -8.90
C PHE A 220 -24.23 5.91 -9.51
N ALA A 221 -24.39 5.33 -10.71
CA ALA A 221 -23.30 4.82 -11.51
C ALA A 221 -23.52 5.10 -12.98
N THR A 222 -22.45 5.29 -13.75
CA THR A 222 -22.50 5.57 -15.18
C THR A 222 -21.84 4.45 -15.98
N LYS A 223 -22.58 3.85 -16.90
CA LYS A 223 -22.04 2.86 -17.85
C LYS A 223 -21.16 3.53 -18.90
N ALA A 224 -20.26 2.77 -19.54
CA ALA A 224 -19.37 3.28 -20.58
C ALA A 224 -20.11 3.92 -21.79
N ASP A 225 -21.38 3.57 -22.02
CA ASP A 225 -22.22 4.18 -23.05
C ASP A 225 -22.93 5.47 -22.60
N GLY A 226 -22.70 5.91 -21.35
CA GLY A 226 -23.28 7.10 -20.76
C GLY A 226 -24.63 6.89 -20.05
N THR A 227 -25.13 5.65 -20.00
CA THR A 227 -26.38 5.33 -19.28
C THR A 227 -26.20 5.53 -17.78
N VAL A 228 -27.03 6.35 -17.15
CA VAL A 228 -27.03 6.59 -15.70
C VAL A 228 -27.91 5.57 -15.00
N VAL A 229 -27.34 4.83 -14.07
CA VAL A 229 -27.99 3.79 -13.28
C VAL A 229 -28.10 4.26 -11.83
N GLN A 230 -29.31 4.27 -11.27
CA GLN A 230 -29.52 4.39 -9.84
C GLN A 230 -29.65 2.99 -9.23
N VAL A 231 -28.87 2.69 -8.19
CA VAL A 231 -29.01 1.47 -7.42
C VAL A 231 -29.52 1.83 -6.03
N ASN A 232 -30.74 1.44 -5.70
CA ASN A 232 -31.28 1.53 -4.35
C ASN A 232 -30.88 0.29 -3.56
N THR A 233 -30.39 0.47 -2.34
CA THR A 233 -29.84 -0.61 -1.53
C THR A 233 -29.92 -0.30 -0.04
N ARG A 234 -29.76 -1.29 0.82
CA ARG A 234 -29.70 -1.11 2.28
C ARG A 234 -28.26 -0.93 2.78
N ALA A 235 -27.27 -1.35 1.98
CA ALA A 235 -25.87 -1.17 2.27
C ALA A 235 -25.02 -1.06 1.00
N VAL A 236 -24.08 -0.12 1.00
CA VAL A 236 -23.03 0.02 -0.01
C VAL A 236 -21.69 -0.39 0.59
N ILE A 237 -20.96 -1.26 -0.10
CA ILE A 237 -19.63 -1.74 0.29
C ILE A 237 -18.61 -1.22 -0.73
N LEU A 238 -17.80 -0.26 -0.33
CA LEU A 238 -16.73 0.29 -1.14
C LEU A 238 -15.52 -0.65 -1.11
N ALA A 239 -15.23 -1.27 -2.26
CA ALA A 239 -14.09 -2.17 -2.50
C ALA A 239 -13.19 -1.64 -3.64
N THR A 240 -13.13 -0.32 -3.80
CA THR A 240 -12.59 0.44 -4.93
C THR A 240 -11.07 0.44 -5.06
N GLY A 241 -10.33 0.03 -4.01
CA GLY A 241 -8.90 -0.24 -4.13
C GLY A 241 -7.96 0.93 -3.79
N GLY A 242 -8.49 1.99 -3.19
CA GLY A 242 -7.70 3.12 -2.69
C GLY A 242 -7.39 4.18 -3.75
N TYR A 243 -6.35 4.98 -3.51
CA TYR A 243 -6.07 6.21 -4.26
C TYR A 243 -4.61 6.33 -4.73
N ALA A 244 -3.97 5.21 -5.09
CA ALA A 244 -2.56 5.21 -5.46
C ALA A 244 -2.25 6.00 -6.75
N GLU A 245 -3.24 6.34 -7.57
CA GLU A 245 -3.11 7.19 -8.76
C GLU A 245 -3.34 8.69 -8.47
N ARG A 246 -3.73 9.04 -7.23
CA ARG A 246 -4.05 10.40 -6.80
C ARG A 246 -2.80 11.09 -6.20
N LEU A 247 -1.86 11.48 -7.07
CA LEU A 247 -0.64 12.19 -6.63
C LEU A 247 -0.95 13.52 -5.94
N ASP A 248 -2.10 14.16 -6.20
CA ASP A 248 -2.59 15.33 -5.49
C ASP A 248 -2.81 15.05 -3.99
N LEU A 249 -3.42 13.91 -3.64
CA LEU A 249 -3.56 13.48 -2.23
C LEU A 249 -2.23 13.00 -1.63
N LEU A 250 -1.35 12.46 -2.44
CA LEU A 250 -0.09 11.87 -2.00
C LEU A 250 1.04 12.91 -1.87
N ALA A 251 0.89 14.10 -2.50
CA ALA A 251 1.87 15.17 -2.43
C ALA A 251 2.12 15.68 -1.00
N GLU A 252 1.10 15.67 -0.14
CA GLU A 252 1.23 16.01 1.29
C GLU A 252 2.20 15.09 2.05
N PHE A 253 2.44 13.88 1.52
CA PHE A 253 3.34 12.87 2.09
C PHE A 253 4.69 12.82 1.38
N GLY A 254 4.96 13.76 0.47
CA GLY A 254 6.21 13.88 -0.26
C GLY A 254 6.31 13.05 -1.54
N TYR A 255 5.21 12.45 -2.01
CA TYR A 255 5.18 11.74 -3.29
C TYR A 255 4.73 12.69 -4.40
N THR A 256 5.58 12.85 -5.41
CA THR A 256 5.37 13.76 -6.56
C THR A 256 5.66 13.02 -7.86
N GLU A 257 5.30 13.60 -9.00
CA GLU A 257 5.62 13.02 -10.32
C GLU A 257 7.12 12.82 -10.55
N GLU A 258 7.96 13.64 -9.89
CA GLU A 258 9.41 13.52 -10.03
C GLU A 258 9.97 12.29 -9.31
N ASN A 259 9.42 11.90 -8.15
CA ASN A 259 9.97 10.84 -7.30
C ASN A 259 9.07 9.60 -7.16
N CYS A 260 7.93 9.56 -7.86
CA CYS A 260 6.92 8.53 -7.67
C CYS A 260 6.20 8.15 -8.97
N ILE A 261 5.87 6.88 -9.11
CA ILE A 261 5.11 6.32 -10.23
C ILE A 261 4.00 5.41 -9.70
N PRO A 262 2.73 5.65 -10.06
CA PRO A 262 1.68 4.65 -9.88
C PRO A 262 1.98 3.40 -10.71
N THR A 263 1.95 2.23 -10.08
CA THR A 263 2.25 0.95 -10.74
C THR A 263 1.06 0.00 -10.81
N THR A 264 -0.08 0.40 -10.27
CA THR A 264 -1.33 -0.35 -10.35
C THR A 264 -2.45 0.57 -10.82
N MET A 265 -3.11 0.17 -11.90
CA MET A 265 -4.21 0.93 -12.52
C MET A 265 -5.55 0.66 -11.83
N GLY A 266 -6.40 1.70 -11.76
CA GLY A 266 -7.75 1.65 -11.20
C GLY A 266 -7.77 1.85 -9.70
N CYS A 267 -6.88 2.68 -9.17
CA CYS A 267 -6.85 3.15 -7.78
C CYS A 267 -7.00 4.68 -7.79
N ASP A 268 -8.09 5.13 -8.40
CA ASP A 268 -8.38 6.53 -8.74
C ASP A 268 -8.93 7.36 -7.59
N GLY A 269 -9.19 6.73 -6.42
CA GLY A 269 -9.73 7.41 -5.24
C GLY A 269 -11.23 7.67 -5.28
N SER A 270 -11.97 7.15 -6.25
CA SER A 270 -13.42 7.37 -6.37
C SER A 270 -14.20 6.96 -5.12
N GLY A 271 -13.86 5.81 -4.52
CA GLY A 271 -14.48 5.38 -3.26
C GLY A 271 -14.18 6.29 -2.08
N HIS A 272 -12.94 6.80 -1.99
CA HIS A 272 -12.58 7.80 -1.00
C HIS A 272 -13.42 9.07 -1.16
N ASP A 273 -13.46 9.64 -2.38
CA ASP A 273 -14.17 10.89 -2.64
C ASP A 273 -15.68 10.75 -2.39
N MET A 274 -16.30 9.63 -2.80
CA MET A 274 -17.70 9.34 -2.52
C MET A 274 -18.00 9.29 -1.01
N ALA A 275 -17.14 8.64 -0.23
CA ALA A 275 -17.33 8.53 1.22
C ALA A 275 -17.11 9.89 1.93
N ILE A 276 -16.10 10.67 1.52
CA ILE A 276 -15.85 12.01 2.06
C ILE A 276 -17.05 12.93 1.77
N ALA A 277 -17.66 12.85 0.58
CA ALA A 277 -18.80 13.66 0.19
C ALA A 277 -20.03 13.46 1.11
N VAL A 278 -20.18 12.28 1.73
CA VAL A 278 -21.26 11.97 2.67
C VAL A 278 -20.83 12.04 4.14
N GLY A 279 -19.66 12.64 4.43
CA GLY A 279 -19.19 12.90 5.79
C GLY A 279 -18.22 11.84 6.36
N GLY A 280 -17.76 10.90 5.54
CA GLY A 280 -16.74 9.92 5.95
C GLY A 280 -15.41 10.56 6.33
N ALA A 281 -14.74 10.02 7.32
CA ALA A 281 -13.43 10.49 7.76
C ALA A 281 -12.28 9.87 6.97
N SER A 282 -11.36 10.70 6.51
CA SER A 282 -10.15 10.26 5.80
C SER A 282 -9.12 9.65 6.77
N ASN A 283 -8.45 8.59 6.32
CA ASN A 283 -7.30 7.98 6.99
C ASN A 283 -5.97 8.22 6.25
N THR A 284 -5.94 9.11 5.27
CA THR A 284 -4.76 9.34 4.43
C THR A 284 -3.50 9.66 5.24
N SER A 285 -3.62 10.43 6.34
CA SER A 285 -2.50 10.79 7.22
C SER A 285 -1.84 9.60 7.94
N ASN A 286 -2.47 8.44 7.93
CA ASN A 286 -1.97 7.22 8.56
C ASN A 286 -1.85 6.04 7.57
N MET A 287 -1.95 6.32 6.28
CA MET A 287 -1.89 5.28 5.28
C MET A 287 -0.55 4.54 5.27
N GLY A 288 -0.59 3.23 5.05
CA GLY A 288 0.58 2.43 4.68
C GLY A 288 0.80 2.46 3.18
N MET A 289 2.06 2.31 2.76
CA MET A 289 2.40 2.20 1.34
C MET A 289 2.74 0.75 1.00
N LEU A 290 2.04 0.18 0.02
CA LEU A 290 2.47 -1.03 -0.65
C LEU A 290 3.11 -0.62 -1.98
N GLY A 291 4.41 -0.73 -2.02
CA GLY A 291 5.19 -0.32 -3.19
C GLY A 291 6.61 -0.82 -3.02
N GLY A 292 7.55 -0.04 -3.32
CA GLY A 292 8.98 -0.32 -3.26
C GLY A 292 9.66 0.69 -4.15
N THR A 293 10.83 0.35 -4.65
CA THR A 293 11.56 1.18 -5.59
C THR A 293 11.47 0.59 -6.98
N THR A 294 11.35 1.44 -8.00
CA THR A 294 11.31 1.05 -9.41
C THR A 294 12.23 1.91 -10.24
N VAL A 295 12.73 1.36 -11.35
CA VAL A 295 13.37 2.11 -12.42
C VAL A 295 12.28 2.53 -13.41
N PRO A 296 12.12 3.83 -13.70
CA PRO A 296 11.04 4.31 -14.56
C PRO A 296 11.13 3.73 -15.98
N ASP A 297 9.99 3.65 -16.67
CA ASP A 297 9.87 3.26 -18.08
C ASP A 297 10.50 1.91 -18.51
N LEU A 298 10.90 1.09 -17.56
CA LEU A 298 11.22 -0.31 -17.77
C LEU A 298 10.03 -1.19 -17.37
N PRO A 299 9.99 -2.48 -17.82
CA PRO A 299 8.88 -3.36 -17.49
C PRO A 299 8.59 -3.34 -16.00
N ALA A 300 7.36 -2.96 -15.64
CA ALA A 300 6.96 -2.80 -14.27
C ALA A 300 6.93 -4.15 -13.55
N PHE A 301 7.09 -4.10 -12.24
CA PHE A 301 7.13 -5.19 -11.30
C PHE A 301 5.98 -6.22 -11.43
N PHE A 302 4.82 -5.83 -12.00
CA PHE A 302 3.61 -6.65 -12.12
C PHE A 302 3.31 -7.18 -13.53
N GLU A 303 4.04 -6.77 -14.56
CA GLU A 303 3.86 -7.32 -15.91
C GLU A 303 4.64 -8.62 -16.09
N GLY A 304 3.96 -9.74 -15.85
CA GLY A 304 4.53 -11.07 -16.07
C GLY A 304 5.09 -11.79 -14.87
N GLY A 305 4.87 -11.29 -13.66
CA GLY A 305 5.31 -11.87 -12.39
C GLY A 305 6.36 -11.04 -11.65
N TYR A 306 6.63 -11.44 -10.43
CA TYR A 306 7.62 -10.81 -9.56
C TYR A 306 9.02 -10.80 -10.22
N PHE A 307 9.68 -9.63 -10.28
CA PHE A 307 11.05 -9.46 -10.80
C PHE A 307 11.25 -9.76 -12.30
N CYS A 308 10.31 -9.37 -13.14
CA CYS A 308 10.47 -9.51 -14.59
C CYS A 308 11.54 -8.59 -15.21
N SER A 309 11.96 -7.52 -14.52
CA SER A 309 13.02 -6.61 -14.96
C SER A 309 14.30 -6.78 -14.17
N VAL A 310 15.42 -6.96 -14.88
CA VAL A 310 16.76 -7.05 -14.29
C VAL A 310 17.14 -5.70 -13.68
N MET A 311 16.93 -4.58 -14.41
CA MET A 311 17.29 -3.25 -13.91
C MET A 311 16.43 -2.82 -12.73
N ASN A 312 15.14 -3.17 -12.68
CA ASN A 312 14.31 -2.90 -11.50
C ASN A 312 14.81 -3.62 -10.25
N SER A 313 15.43 -4.78 -10.41
CA SER A 313 15.99 -5.53 -9.28
C SER A 313 17.19 -4.85 -8.62
N LEU A 314 17.84 -3.87 -9.28
CA LEU A 314 18.95 -3.08 -8.70
C LEU A 314 18.55 -2.39 -7.39
N ALA A 315 17.32 -1.91 -7.29
CA ALA A 315 16.82 -1.25 -6.08
C ALA A 315 16.75 -2.17 -4.85
N ASN A 316 16.83 -3.49 -5.05
CA ASN A 316 16.85 -4.48 -3.99
C ASN A 316 18.26 -5.03 -3.70
N ILE A 317 19.28 -4.46 -4.35
CA ILE A 317 20.67 -4.89 -4.19
C ILE A 317 21.34 -4.08 -3.08
N PRO A 318 21.82 -4.70 -1.99
CA PRO A 318 22.36 -3.98 -0.83
C PRO A 318 23.74 -3.35 -1.07
N TRP A 319 24.48 -3.80 -2.07
CA TRP A 319 25.86 -3.37 -2.30
C TRP A 319 26.01 -2.18 -3.28
N VAL A 320 24.90 -1.61 -3.78
CA VAL A 320 24.90 -0.37 -4.58
C VAL A 320 24.96 0.87 -3.68
N LEU A 321 25.20 2.04 -4.25
CA LEU A 321 25.18 3.34 -3.55
C LEU A 321 24.03 4.19 -4.11
N TRP A 322 23.21 4.77 -3.22
CA TRP A 322 22.12 5.66 -3.62
C TRP A 322 22.46 7.12 -3.31
N VAL A 323 22.21 7.99 -4.28
CA VAL A 323 22.35 9.44 -4.11
C VAL A 323 21.08 10.18 -4.53
N ASN A 324 20.85 11.35 -3.94
CA ASN A 324 19.78 12.27 -4.30
C ASN A 324 20.18 13.16 -5.49
N GLU A 325 19.32 14.10 -5.88
CA GLU A 325 19.52 15.07 -6.96
C GLU A 325 20.73 15.99 -6.76
N ARG A 326 21.26 16.07 -5.54
CA ARG A 326 22.45 16.86 -5.22
C ARG A 326 23.76 16.07 -5.31
N GLY A 327 23.68 14.74 -5.39
CA GLY A 327 24.82 13.84 -5.30
C GLY A 327 25.16 13.40 -3.87
N GLU A 328 24.28 13.64 -2.90
CA GLU A 328 24.45 13.23 -1.50
C GLU A 328 23.89 11.81 -1.29
N ARG A 329 24.63 10.94 -0.60
CA ARG A 329 24.09 9.70 -0.07
C ARG A 329 23.07 10.00 1.01
N PHE A 330 21.92 9.31 1.02
CA PHE A 330 20.81 9.66 1.91
C PHE A 330 20.21 8.46 2.67
N VAL A 331 20.72 7.26 2.47
CA VAL A 331 20.14 6.05 3.06
C VAL A 331 21.19 4.95 3.25
N ASN A 332 20.88 3.99 4.14
CA ASN A 332 21.53 2.70 4.17
C ASN A 332 20.85 1.78 3.15
N GLU A 333 21.56 1.35 2.13
CA GLU A 333 21.01 0.61 1.00
C GLU A 333 20.71 -0.86 1.33
N ASP A 334 21.18 -1.40 2.47
CA ASP A 334 20.82 -2.74 2.92
C ASP A 334 19.41 -2.82 3.54
N LEU A 335 18.69 -1.68 3.63
CA LEU A 335 17.30 -1.65 4.08
C LEU A 335 16.38 -2.58 3.28
N SER A 336 16.70 -2.84 2.01
CA SER A 336 15.94 -3.74 1.14
C SER A 336 15.88 -5.19 1.66
N LEU A 337 16.91 -5.62 2.42
CA LEU A 337 16.97 -6.94 3.02
C LEU A 337 16.01 -7.09 4.20
N ALA A 338 15.73 -6.00 4.91
CA ALA A 338 14.79 -6.00 6.01
C ALA A 338 13.33 -6.02 5.49
N ASN A 339 13.04 -5.17 4.51
CA ASN A 339 11.74 -5.09 3.86
C ASN A 339 11.86 -4.26 2.57
N HIS A 340 11.77 -4.90 1.41
CA HIS A 340 11.87 -4.20 0.13
C HIS A 340 10.74 -3.16 -0.11
N MET A 341 9.62 -3.24 0.60
CA MET A 341 8.55 -2.25 0.48
C MET A 341 8.91 -0.90 1.12
N ILE A 342 9.81 -0.89 2.12
CA ILE A 342 10.23 0.38 2.75
C ILE A 342 11.25 1.16 1.92
N THR A 343 11.79 0.59 0.85
CA THR A 343 12.77 1.25 -0.01
C THR A 343 12.22 2.52 -0.69
N ALA A 344 10.90 2.60 -0.87
CA ALA A 344 10.23 3.81 -1.35
C ALA A 344 10.28 4.99 -0.35
N ASN A 345 10.31 4.70 0.95
CA ASN A 345 10.20 5.74 1.98
C ASN A 345 11.31 6.80 1.93
N PRO A 346 12.60 6.47 1.81
CA PRO A 346 13.64 7.49 1.72
C PRO A 346 13.57 8.31 0.42
N ILE A 347 13.08 7.74 -0.69
CA ILE A 347 13.01 8.42 -1.99
C ILE A 347 12.03 9.61 -1.94
N ARG A 348 10.92 9.50 -1.20
CA ARG A 348 9.95 10.61 -1.06
C ARG A 348 10.54 11.88 -0.43
N MET A 349 11.71 11.79 0.22
CA MET A 349 12.41 12.92 0.80
C MET A 349 13.36 13.59 -0.20
N CYS A 350 13.50 13.03 -1.40
CA CYS A 350 14.34 13.51 -2.49
C CYS A 350 13.45 14.02 -3.63
N LYS A 351 13.95 14.97 -4.40
CA LYS A 351 13.32 15.34 -5.66
C LYS A 351 13.57 14.28 -6.72
N GLN A 352 14.78 13.77 -6.79
CA GLN A 352 15.20 12.65 -7.64
C GLN A 352 16.19 11.79 -6.87
N ALA A 353 16.29 10.51 -7.22
CA ALA A 353 17.24 9.58 -6.64
C ALA A 353 17.87 8.69 -7.72
N PHE A 354 19.12 8.31 -7.51
CA PHE A 354 19.91 7.53 -8.45
C PHE A 354 20.69 6.44 -7.72
N ILE A 355 20.81 5.28 -8.37
CA ILE A 355 21.77 4.23 -8.00
C ILE A 355 23.05 4.47 -8.77
N LEU A 356 24.19 4.53 -8.07
CA LEU A 356 25.52 4.68 -8.66
C LEU A 356 26.24 3.34 -8.77
N MET A 357 26.87 3.11 -9.90
CA MET A 357 27.70 1.92 -10.16
C MET A 357 28.92 2.31 -11.01
N ASP A 358 30.05 1.67 -10.76
CA ASP A 358 31.16 1.69 -11.71
C ASP A 358 31.00 0.62 -12.82
N GLU A 359 31.88 0.63 -13.81
CA GLU A 359 31.80 -0.27 -14.96
C GLU A 359 31.93 -1.75 -14.55
N ALA A 360 32.75 -2.04 -13.56
CA ALA A 360 32.94 -3.42 -13.09
C ALA A 360 31.68 -3.94 -12.40
N MET A 361 31.05 -3.13 -11.55
CA MET A 361 29.77 -3.47 -10.89
C MET A 361 28.64 -3.68 -11.90
N MET A 362 28.50 -2.75 -12.87
CA MET A 362 27.46 -2.85 -13.89
C MET A 362 27.65 -4.09 -14.78
N ASN A 363 28.88 -4.33 -15.23
CA ASN A 363 29.20 -5.50 -16.05
C ASN A 363 28.96 -6.82 -15.30
N ASP A 364 29.37 -6.87 -14.04
CA ASP A 364 29.12 -8.06 -13.17
C ASP A 364 27.61 -8.31 -12.98
N TYR A 365 26.85 -7.24 -12.80
CA TYR A 365 25.41 -7.32 -12.59
C TYR A 365 24.65 -7.85 -13.80
N VAL A 366 24.97 -7.41 -15.00
CA VAL A 366 24.32 -7.86 -16.24
C VAL A 366 25.01 -9.04 -16.91
N ALA A 367 26.07 -9.61 -16.31
CA ALA A 367 26.89 -10.66 -16.89
C ALA A 367 26.07 -11.90 -17.28
N GLY A 368 26.05 -12.21 -18.59
CA GLY A 368 25.35 -13.38 -19.12
C GLY A 368 23.82 -13.24 -19.21
N ASP A 369 23.26 -12.08 -18.86
CA ASP A 369 21.83 -11.82 -18.94
C ASP A 369 21.50 -10.93 -20.16
N ALA A 370 20.91 -11.56 -21.18
CA ALA A 370 20.55 -10.86 -22.42
C ALA A 370 19.43 -9.80 -22.21
N GLN A 371 18.53 -10.05 -21.26
CA GLN A 371 17.48 -9.09 -20.89
C GLN A 371 18.10 -7.89 -20.17
N GLY A 372 18.98 -8.12 -19.20
CA GLY A 372 19.67 -7.06 -18.46
C GLY A 372 20.49 -6.14 -19.40
N LEU A 373 21.20 -6.73 -20.36
CA LEU A 373 21.92 -5.95 -21.39
C LEU A 373 20.98 -5.11 -22.23
N LYS A 374 19.85 -5.67 -22.66
CA LYS A 374 18.85 -4.95 -23.44
C LYS A 374 18.20 -3.82 -22.62
N GLU A 375 17.83 -4.07 -21.37
CA GLU A 375 17.25 -3.05 -20.48
C GLU A 375 18.25 -1.92 -20.20
N LEU A 376 19.53 -2.23 -20.06
CA LEU A 376 20.60 -1.24 -19.94
C LEU A 376 20.68 -0.33 -21.19
N GLU A 377 20.63 -0.89 -22.40
CA GLU A 377 20.60 -0.13 -23.65
C GLU A 377 19.32 0.70 -23.80
N ASP A 378 18.16 0.10 -23.54
CA ASP A 378 16.86 0.77 -23.59
C ASP A 378 16.79 1.93 -22.57
N GLY A 379 17.28 1.72 -21.34
CA GLY A 379 17.33 2.72 -20.30
C GLY A 379 18.23 3.91 -20.65
N GLN A 380 19.38 3.66 -21.30
CA GLN A 380 20.24 4.72 -21.82
C GLN A 380 19.55 5.51 -22.94
N ALA A 381 18.88 4.82 -23.87
CA ALA A 381 18.16 5.46 -24.96
C ALA A 381 16.98 6.34 -24.46
N LYS A 382 16.37 5.97 -23.33
CA LYS A 382 15.28 6.71 -22.70
C LYS A 382 15.74 7.83 -21.75
N GLY A 383 17.03 7.91 -21.44
CA GLY A 383 17.59 8.92 -20.54
C GLY A 383 17.28 8.68 -19.06
N ILE A 384 17.07 7.42 -18.66
CA ILE A 384 16.87 6.96 -17.28
C ILE A 384 18.09 6.22 -16.71
N ILE A 385 18.96 5.73 -17.60
CA ILE A 385 20.28 5.20 -17.25
C ILE A 385 21.34 6.07 -17.91
N PHE A 386 22.15 6.69 -17.10
CA PHE A 386 23.22 7.60 -17.52
C PHE A 386 24.55 6.87 -17.51
N LYS A 387 25.36 7.10 -18.55
CA LYS A 387 26.71 6.55 -18.68
C LYS A 387 27.69 7.68 -18.98
N ALA A 388 28.78 7.75 -18.22
CA ALA A 388 29.82 8.76 -18.42
C ALA A 388 31.22 8.14 -18.30
N SER A 389 32.25 8.88 -18.75
CA SER A 389 33.64 8.45 -18.67
C SER A 389 34.30 8.71 -17.30
N ASN A 390 33.63 9.46 -16.45
CA ASN A 390 34.07 9.80 -15.10
C ASN A 390 32.90 10.37 -14.26
N TRP A 391 33.07 10.46 -12.95
CA TRP A 391 32.05 10.93 -12.01
C TRP A 391 31.63 12.40 -12.21
N LYS A 392 32.55 13.27 -12.64
CA LYS A 392 32.26 14.69 -12.89
C LYS A 392 31.27 14.85 -14.07
N ASP A 393 31.51 14.13 -15.16
CA ASP A 393 30.63 14.14 -16.33
C ASP A 393 29.29 13.50 -15.98
N LEU A 394 29.29 12.44 -15.16
CA LEU A 394 28.08 11.80 -14.68
C LEU A 394 27.25 12.76 -13.83
N ALA A 395 27.85 13.46 -12.86
CA ALA A 395 27.18 14.48 -12.05
C ALA A 395 26.46 15.51 -12.93
N SER A 396 27.17 16.02 -13.96
CA SER A 396 26.58 16.95 -14.91
C SER A 396 25.40 16.35 -15.68
N SER A 397 25.45 15.06 -16.01
CA SER A 397 24.40 14.38 -16.77
C SER A 397 23.12 14.17 -15.96
N ILE A 398 23.22 13.98 -14.64
CA ILE A 398 22.10 13.82 -13.72
C ILE A 398 21.69 15.13 -13.02
N GLY A 399 22.36 16.24 -13.33
CA GLY A 399 22.09 17.55 -12.72
C GLY A 399 22.59 17.71 -11.27
N ALA A 400 23.45 16.80 -10.81
CA ALA A 400 24.02 16.85 -9.46
C ALA A 400 25.25 17.77 -9.41
N ASP A 401 25.62 18.19 -8.19
CA ASP A 401 26.84 18.94 -7.92
C ASP A 401 28.05 17.99 -7.92
N ALA A 402 29.04 18.28 -8.78
CA ALA A 402 30.19 17.40 -8.96
C ALA A 402 31.13 17.38 -7.74
N GLU A 403 31.21 18.47 -6.96
CA GLU A 403 32.02 18.52 -5.75
C GLU A 403 31.36 17.72 -4.64
N ILE A 404 30.03 17.88 -4.44
CA ILE A 404 29.26 17.10 -3.47
C ILE A 404 29.31 15.60 -3.82
N LEU A 405 29.15 15.24 -5.08
CA LEU A 405 29.24 13.85 -5.50
C LEU A 405 30.64 13.26 -5.23
N SER A 406 31.71 14.02 -5.50
CA SER A 406 33.07 13.57 -5.19
C SER A 406 33.28 13.34 -3.69
N GLU A 407 32.83 14.27 -2.84
CA GLU A 407 32.89 14.13 -1.38
C GLU A 407 32.11 12.90 -0.89
N THR A 408 30.91 12.65 -1.46
CA THR A 408 30.11 11.47 -1.17
C THR A 408 30.86 10.17 -1.49
N LEU A 409 31.46 10.09 -2.68
CA LEU A 409 32.23 8.91 -3.11
C LEU A 409 33.47 8.68 -2.26
N GLU A 410 34.20 9.74 -1.93
CA GLU A 410 35.39 9.67 -1.06
C GLU A 410 35.02 9.21 0.35
N SER A 411 33.93 9.77 0.95
CA SER A 411 33.43 9.33 2.25
C SER A 411 33.01 7.86 2.24
N TYR A 412 32.22 7.46 1.26
CA TYR A 412 31.76 6.07 1.17
C TYR A 412 32.91 5.07 0.95
N ASN A 413 33.87 5.39 0.07
CA ASN A 413 35.04 4.56 -0.14
C ASN A 413 35.92 4.51 1.12
N GLY A 414 36.05 5.61 1.87
CA GLY A 414 36.72 5.62 3.18
C GLY A 414 36.06 4.69 4.20
N CYS A 415 34.72 4.67 4.25
CA CYS A 415 33.97 3.69 5.06
C CYS A 415 34.25 2.26 4.61
N CYS A 416 34.30 2.00 3.29
CA CYS A 416 34.64 0.66 2.75
C CYS A 416 36.06 0.21 3.18
N GLU A 417 37.05 1.11 3.12
CA GLU A 417 38.41 0.82 3.56
C GLU A 417 38.51 0.55 5.07
N ALA A 418 37.71 1.30 5.85
CA ALA A 418 37.63 1.12 7.30
C ALA A 418 36.88 -0.17 7.69
N GLY A 419 36.04 -0.70 6.80
CA GLY A 419 35.15 -1.82 7.08
C GLY A 419 34.01 -1.48 8.03
N ASP A 420 33.71 -0.17 8.17
CA ASP A 420 32.67 0.38 9.06
C ASP A 420 32.00 1.60 8.40
N ASP A 421 30.70 1.50 8.17
CA ASP A 421 29.91 2.62 7.62
C ASP A 421 29.43 3.53 8.76
N SER A 422 30.26 4.47 9.15
CA SER A 422 29.96 5.45 10.20
C SER A 422 28.84 6.43 9.82
N ASP A 423 28.50 6.55 8.53
CA ASP A 423 27.53 7.52 8.04
C ASP A 423 26.09 6.98 8.13
N PHE A 424 25.87 5.74 7.70
CA PHE A 424 24.52 5.15 7.63
C PHE A 424 24.42 3.75 8.23
N GLY A 425 25.53 3.14 8.65
CA GLY A 425 25.55 1.83 9.31
C GLY A 425 25.26 0.64 8.38
N LYS A 426 25.58 0.74 7.09
CA LYS A 426 25.51 -0.36 6.13
C LYS A 426 26.42 -1.50 6.58
N ALA A 427 25.90 -2.73 6.59
CA ALA A 427 26.68 -3.89 7.00
C ALA A 427 27.91 -4.08 6.11
N SER A 428 29.08 -4.33 6.73
CA SER A 428 30.37 -4.40 6.04
C SER A 428 30.43 -5.42 4.90
N GLU A 429 29.66 -6.49 5.00
CA GLU A 429 29.56 -7.52 3.95
C GLU A 429 28.92 -7.03 2.65
N PHE A 430 28.16 -5.92 2.70
CA PHE A 430 27.54 -5.28 1.54
C PHE A 430 28.27 -4.04 1.06
N MET A 431 29.33 -3.63 1.73
CA MET A 431 30.12 -2.46 1.34
C MET A 431 31.05 -2.83 0.17
N ARG A 432 30.89 -2.13 -0.95
CA ARG A 432 31.74 -2.26 -2.14
C ARG A 432 32.24 -0.89 -2.56
N PRO A 433 33.55 -0.63 -2.55
CA PRO A 433 34.09 0.65 -2.99
C PRO A 433 33.87 0.84 -4.49
N LEU A 434 33.57 2.07 -4.88
CA LEU A 434 33.42 2.46 -6.29
C LEU A 434 34.77 2.90 -6.85
N ALA A 435 35.09 2.48 -8.08
CA ALA A 435 36.27 2.95 -8.78
C ALA A 435 36.16 4.47 -9.02
N MET A 436 37.22 5.21 -8.67
CA MET A 436 37.23 6.68 -8.82
C MET A 436 37.50 7.14 -10.25
N GLU A 437 37.98 6.27 -11.11
CA GLU A 437 38.29 6.53 -12.52
C GLU A 437 37.64 5.48 -13.42
N GLY A 438 37.35 5.83 -14.66
CA GLY A 438 36.78 4.92 -15.65
C GLY A 438 35.31 5.18 -15.93
N THR A 439 34.66 4.27 -16.64
CA THR A 439 33.25 4.34 -17.00
C THR A 439 32.37 4.17 -15.75
N VAL A 440 31.39 5.04 -15.61
CA VAL A 440 30.45 5.05 -14.47
C VAL A 440 29.02 5.20 -14.92
N TYR A 441 28.09 4.77 -14.08
CA TYR A 441 26.66 4.74 -14.35
C TYR A 441 25.86 5.34 -13.21
N ALA A 442 24.75 6.01 -13.57
CA ALA A 442 23.66 6.34 -12.66
C ALA A 442 22.36 5.79 -13.23
N VAL A 443 21.60 5.10 -12.39
CA VAL A 443 20.27 4.57 -12.75
C VAL A 443 19.23 5.34 -11.94
N GLU A 444 18.32 6.05 -12.62
CA GLU A 444 17.24 6.76 -11.95
C GLU A 444 16.30 5.77 -11.27
N ILE A 445 15.91 6.09 -10.05
CA ILE A 445 14.96 5.30 -9.26
C ILE A 445 13.85 6.19 -8.73
N LYS A 446 12.64 5.64 -8.68
CA LYS A 446 11.45 6.29 -8.12
C LYS A 446 10.73 5.37 -7.14
N SER A 447 9.91 5.96 -6.29
CA SER A 447 8.94 5.19 -5.50
C SER A 447 7.92 4.54 -6.42
N SER A 448 7.65 3.26 -6.23
CA SER A 448 6.58 2.52 -6.91
C SER A 448 5.34 2.56 -6.03
N LEU A 449 4.25 3.11 -6.53
CA LEU A 449 2.96 3.16 -5.85
C LEU A 449 2.07 2.02 -6.32
N GLY A 450 2.14 0.88 -5.64
CA GLY A 450 1.26 -0.25 -5.92
C GLY A 450 -0.12 -0.06 -5.31
N LYS A 451 -0.18 0.29 -4.03
CA LYS A 451 -1.42 0.50 -3.28
C LYS A 451 -1.22 1.48 -2.11
N THR A 452 -2.27 2.25 -1.84
CA THR A 452 -2.45 2.95 -0.57
C THR A 452 -3.23 2.05 0.38
N MET A 453 -2.69 1.81 1.58
CA MET A 453 -3.29 0.92 2.58
C MET A 453 -3.97 1.78 3.65
N GLY A 454 -5.28 1.98 3.51
CA GLY A 454 -6.07 2.79 4.42
C GLY A 454 -6.39 4.17 3.88
N SER A 455 -7.51 4.26 3.18
CA SER A 455 -8.05 5.47 2.57
C SER A 455 -9.05 6.16 3.51
N LEU A 456 -9.93 5.36 4.10
CA LEU A 456 -11.01 5.80 4.99
C LEU A 456 -10.83 5.26 6.41
N LYS A 457 -11.28 6.02 7.40
CA LYS A 457 -11.42 5.51 8.76
C LYS A 457 -12.63 4.59 8.85
N THR A 458 -12.42 3.41 9.45
CA THR A 458 -13.48 2.44 9.68
C THR A 458 -13.49 1.96 11.12
N ASP A 459 -14.64 1.47 11.57
CA ASP A 459 -14.71 0.69 12.79
C ASP A 459 -14.24 -0.76 12.56
N ARG A 460 -14.34 -1.62 13.58
CA ARG A 460 -13.91 -3.02 13.45
C ARG A 460 -14.83 -3.90 12.60
N ASN A 461 -16.02 -3.41 12.25
CA ASN A 461 -16.97 -4.04 11.33
C ASN A 461 -16.89 -3.46 9.91
N PHE A 462 -15.91 -2.58 9.68
CA PHE A 462 -15.67 -1.88 8.44
C PHE A 462 -16.76 -0.88 8.04
N ASN A 463 -17.65 -0.44 8.98
CA ASN A 463 -18.44 0.75 8.71
C ASN A 463 -17.50 1.94 8.54
N VAL A 464 -17.72 2.75 7.51
CA VAL A 464 -17.06 4.06 7.41
C VAL A 464 -17.54 4.92 8.58
N VAL A 465 -16.62 5.59 9.27
CA VAL A 465 -16.94 6.48 10.37
C VAL A 465 -16.70 7.93 9.98
N ASP A 466 -17.42 8.84 10.64
CA ASP A 466 -17.21 10.28 10.53
C ASP A 466 -16.03 10.76 11.40
N GLU A 467 -15.79 12.09 11.43
CA GLU A 467 -14.73 12.70 12.24
C GLU A 467 -14.96 12.58 13.77
N GLN A 468 -16.17 12.22 14.19
CA GLN A 468 -16.51 11.93 15.59
C GLN A 468 -16.37 10.45 15.93
N ALA A 469 -15.93 9.63 14.96
CA ALA A 469 -15.84 8.17 15.02
C ALA A 469 -17.22 7.48 15.15
N GLU A 470 -18.30 8.13 14.69
CA GLU A 470 -19.62 7.52 14.62
C GLU A 470 -19.83 6.86 13.24
N PRO A 471 -20.41 5.66 13.18
CA PRO A 471 -20.63 4.95 11.92
C PRO A 471 -21.66 5.66 11.01
N ILE A 472 -21.33 5.81 9.73
CA ILE A 472 -22.26 6.20 8.70
C ILE A 472 -23.12 4.99 8.34
N ALA A 473 -24.40 5.04 8.69
CA ALA A 473 -25.29 3.90 8.51
C ALA A 473 -25.43 3.53 7.02
N GLY A 474 -25.27 2.22 6.71
CA GLY A 474 -25.36 1.71 5.34
C GLY A 474 -24.10 1.88 4.50
N LEU A 475 -22.99 2.42 5.05
CA LEU A 475 -21.74 2.60 4.31
C LEU A 475 -20.59 1.80 4.93
N TYR A 476 -19.93 1.00 4.10
CA TYR A 476 -18.77 0.18 4.47
C TYR A 476 -17.61 0.42 3.52
N ALA A 477 -16.37 0.30 4.01
CA ALA A 477 -15.17 0.30 3.19
C ALA A 477 -14.29 -0.90 3.53
N VAL A 478 -13.94 -1.69 2.51
CA VAL A 478 -13.25 -2.97 2.67
C VAL A 478 -11.99 -3.05 1.82
N GLY A 479 -11.16 -4.05 2.09
CA GLY A 479 -9.88 -4.14 1.40
C GLY A 479 -8.97 -2.99 1.76
N VAL A 480 -8.18 -2.53 0.80
CA VAL A 480 -7.23 -1.42 1.04
C VAL A 480 -7.95 -0.08 1.21
N GLU A 481 -9.21 0.05 0.80
CA GLU A 481 -10.03 1.24 1.02
C GLU A 481 -10.27 1.51 2.52
N GLY A 482 -10.62 0.48 3.29
CA GLY A 482 -10.90 0.55 4.73
C GLY A 482 -9.80 -0.04 5.61
N ALA A 483 -8.56 -0.16 5.13
CA ALA A 483 -7.50 -0.83 5.86
C ALA A 483 -6.95 0.01 7.02
N MET A 484 -7.14 -0.46 8.25
CA MET A 484 -6.68 0.19 9.48
C MET A 484 -5.54 -0.59 10.16
N ILE A 485 -5.01 -1.64 9.54
CA ILE A 485 -3.99 -2.51 10.13
C ILE A 485 -2.55 -2.16 9.75
N TRP A 486 -2.35 -1.17 8.90
CA TRP A 486 -1.03 -0.62 8.56
C TRP A 486 -0.97 0.87 8.82
N ALA A 487 0.23 1.35 9.11
CA ALA A 487 0.53 2.77 9.30
C ALA A 487 1.94 3.07 8.77
N ASN A 488 2.07 3.98 7.82
CA ASN A 488 3.30 4.40 7.13
C ASN A 488 3.99 3.32 6.26
N VAL A 489 3.76 2.04 6.49
CA VAL A 489 4.45 0.96 5.79
C VAL A 489 3.56 -0.28 5.69
N TYR A 490 3.65 -0.97 4.56
CA TYR A 490 3.20 -2.35 4.45
C TYR A 490 4.33 -3.27 4.92
N THR A 491 4.09 -3.98 6.00
CA THR A 491 5.10 -4.86 6.57
C THR A 491 5.10 -6.20 5.84
N MET A 492 6.30 -6.77 5.62
CA MET A 492 6.45 -8.08 4.98
C MET A 492 6.62 -9.22 6.00
N ASN A 493 6.72 -8.90 7.30
CA ASN A 493 6.86 -9.91 8.35
C ASN A 493 5.64 -10.83 8.44
N ILE A 494 4.46 -10.31 8.09
CA ILE A 494 3.24 -11.07 7.90
C ILE A 494 2.91 -11.08 6.40
N SER A 495 3.72 -11.80 5.63
CA SER A 495 3.58 -11.90 4.18
C SER A 495 2.19 -12.38 3.78
N GLY A 496 1.57 -11.71 2.80
CA GLY A 496 0.21 -12.01 2.33
C GLY A 496 -0.91 -11.40 3.16
N SER A 497 -0.59 -10.56 4.16
CA SER A 497 -1.59 -9.93 5.05
C SER A 497 -2.55 -9.00 4.30
N CYS A 498 -2.13 -8.34 3.21
CA CYS A 498 -3.03 -7.54 2.37
C CYS A 498 -4.16 -8.38 1.78
N GLY A 499 -3.83 -9.50 1.13
CA GLY A 499 -4.83 -10.41 0.58
C GLY A 499 -5.75 -10.98 1.65
N ALA A 500 -5.19 -11.42 2.79
CA ALA A 500 -5.98 -11.91 3.92
C ALA A 500 -6.92 -10.83 4.48
N HIS A 501 -6.45 -9.59 4.62
CA HIS A 501 -7.29 -8.45 5.03
C HIS A 501 -8.43 -8.19 4.03
N ASN A 502 -8.16 -8.31 2.74
CA ASN A 502 -9.19 -8.12 1.72
C ASN A 502 -10.34 -9.13 1.89
N ILE A 503 -10.01 -10.40 2.13
CA ILE A 503 -11.01 -11.45 2.37
C ILE A 503 -11.77 -11.19 3.68
N TYR A 504 -11.02 -11.02 4.76
CA TYR A 504 -11.58 -10.81 6.10
C TYR A 504 -12.51 -9.60 6.15
N SER A 505 -12.09 -8.45 5.59
CA SER A 505 -12.88 -7.21 5.62
C SER A 505 -14.15 -7.33 4.79
N GLY A 506 -14.06 -7.89 3.57
CA GLY A 506 -15.23 -8.11 2.70
C GLY A 506 -16.29 -8.97 3.37
N ARG A 507 -15.88 -10.10 3.96
CA ARG A 507 -16.79 -11.01 4.69
C ARG A 507 -17.38 -10.37 5.95
N THR A 508 -16.56 -9.71 6.75
CA THR A 508 -16.97 -9.08 8.02
C THR A 508 -17.98 -7.95 7.79
N ALA A 509 -17.71 -7.07 6.81
CA ALA A 509 -18.63 -5.99 6.45
C ALA A 509 -20.01 -6.51 6.04
N VAL A 510 -20.03 -7.54 5.21
CA VAL A 510 -21.29 -8.18 4.78
C VAL A 510 -22.05 -8.81 5.94
N LEU A 511 -21.38 -9.60 6.76
CA LEU A 511 -22.03 -10.25 7.91
C LEU A 511 -22.67 -9.22 8.85
N HIS A 512 -21.97 -8.10 9.10
CA HIS A 512 -22.51 -7.00 9.89
C HIS A 512 -23.67 -6.29 9.17
N ALA A 513 -23.57 -6.05 7.86
CA ALA A 513 -24.65 -5.43 7.08
C ALA A 513 -25.91 -6.30 7.08
N VAL A 514 -25.77 -7.61 6.90
CA VAL A 514 -26.90 -8.56 6.95
C VAL A 514 -27.55 -8.56 8.35
N GLU A 515 -26.76 -8.57 9.42
CA GLU A 515 -27.27 -8.58 10.80
C GLU A 515 -28.02 -7.30 11.16
N THR A 516 -27.54 -6.13 10.67
CA THR A 516 -28.01 -4.83 11.16
C THR A 516 -28.89 -4.06 10.21
N ARG A 517 -28.90 -4.40 8.90
CA ARG A 517 -29.60 -3.64 7.85
C ARG A 517 -30.65 -4.45 7.09
N LEU A 518 -30.55 -5.79 7.07
CA LEU A 518 -31.47 -6.69 6.35
C LEU A 518 -32.46 -7.36 7.28
#